data_6846a12dd0e509190dbd05fd1b47a9af
#
_entry.id   6846a12dd0e509190dbd05fd1b47a9af
#
_cell.length_a   1.000
_cell.length_b   1.000
_cell.length_c   1.000
_cell.angle_alpha   90.00
_cell.angle_beta   90.00
_cell.angle_gamma   90.00
#
_symmetry.space_group_name_H-M   'P 1'
#
loop_
_entity.id
_entity.type
_entity.pdbx_description
1 polymer ?
#
loop_
_entity_poly.entity_id
_entity_poly.type
_entity_poly.pdbx_seq_one_letter_code
_entity_poly.pdbx_strand_id
1 'polypeptide(L)'
;ARQNGKPSYSVAGADEKSFATDFLTSKAMDFITANRENPFCYMLSIPDPHGPDTVRAPYDSMFDDAVVTKPRTYDKKAESAPSWAKPAPKCHYRMAQYHGMMKCIDDNVGRLLRHLEKLGLIEDTIFVFTADHGDMRGEHHRQNKGVPLEASAKVPLVMRYPGALPKGTQVDQAINTVDFLPTILSLMNIKSAG
;
A
#
# COMPACT_ATOMS: atom_id res chain seq x y z
N ALA A 1 -13.74 14.81 9.63
CA ALA A 1 -14.84 15.77 9.83
C ALA A 1 -16.18 15.05 9.71
N ARG A 2 -17.23 15.59 10.32
CA ARG A 2 -18.62 15.11 10.13
C ARG A 2 -19.46 16.28 9.62
N GLN A 3 -20.22 16.05 8.56
CA GLN A 3 -21.18 17.00 8.02
C GLN A 3 -22.57 16.36 8.10
N ASN A 4 -23.49 17.00 8.81
CA ASN A 4 -24.84 16.47 9.08
C ASN A 4 -24.84 15.06 9.70
N GLY A 5 -23.91 14.78 10.64
CA GLY A 5 -23.77 13.49 11.30
C GLY A 5 -23.14 12.38 10.47
N LYS A 6 -22.89 12.58 9.18
CA LYS A 6 -22.22 11.62 8.29
C LYS A 6 -20.74 11.93 8.20
N PRO A 7 -19.86 10.92 8.02
CA PRO A 7 -18.46 11.16 7.73
C PRO A 7 -18.33 12.04 6.48
N SER A 8 -17.53 13.10 6.58
CA SER A 8 -17.19 13.94 5.43
C SER A 8 -15.71 13.73 5.11
N TYR A 9 -15.43 13.30 3.89
CA TYR A 9 -14.09 13.11 3.35
C TYR A 9 -13.81 14.31 2.45
N SER A 10 -13.05 15.26 2.95
CA SER A 10 -12.58 16.39 2.15
C SER A 10 -11.07 16.50 2.33
N VAL A 11 -10.37 16.58 1.22
CA VAL A 11 -8.93 16.88 1.18
C VAL A 11 -8.67 18.32 0.76
N ALA A 12 -9.73 19.14 0.64
CA ALA A 12 -9.60 20.55 0.29
C ALA A 12 -8.74 21.27 1.33
N GLY A 13 -7.65 21.89 0.88
CA GLY A 13 -6.69 22.56 1.74
C GLY A 13 -5.78 21.62 2.55
N ALA A 14 -5.83 20.30 2.32
CA ALA A 14 -4.88 19.39 2.92
C ALA A 14 -3.49 19.59 2.34
N ASP A 15 -2.49 19.54 3.20
CA ASP A 15 -1.07 19.68 2.90
C ASP A 15 -0.28 18.48 3.43
N GLU A 16 1.05 18.56 3.34
CA GLU A 16 1.96 17.53 3.86
C GLU A 16 1.90 17.32 5.39
N LYS A 17 1.28 18.22 6.14
CA LYS A 17 1.14 18.09 7.59
C LYS A 17 -0.19 17.49 8.00
N SER A 18 -1.19 17.58 7.14
CA SER A 18 -2.58 17.26 7.45
C SER A 18 -3.14 16.09 6.63
N PHE A 19 -2.53 15.74 5.50
CA PHE A 19 -2.93 14.57 4.72
C PHE A 19 -2.47 13.28 5.41
N ALA A 20 -3.33 12.26 5.50
CA ALA A 20 -3.12 11.09 6.34
C ALA A 20 -1.81 10.35 6.04
N THR A 21 -1.51 10.08 4.78
CA THR A 21 -0.29 9.38 4.35
C THR A 21 0.97 10.12 4.77
N ASP A 22 1.03 11.44 4.56
CA ASP A 22 2.17 12.27 4.96
C ASP A 22 2.31 12.38 6.47
N PHE A 23 1.18 12.58 7.17
CA PHE A 23 1.15 12.68 8.63
C PHE A 23 1.63 11.39 9.29
N LEU A 24 1.11 10.23 8.86
CA LEU A 24 1.50 8.93 9.42
C LEU A 24 2.98 8.61 9.14
N THR A 25 3.46 8.94 7.94
CA THR A 25 4.89 8.82 7.61
C THR A 25 5.76 9.71 8.51
N SER A 26 5.34 10.95 8.74
CA SER A 26 6.04 11.86 9.65
C SER A 26 6.08 11.30 11.08
N LYS A 27 4.98 10.70 11.57
CA LYS A 27 4.96 10.03 12.88
C LYS A 27 5.88 8.81 12.94
N ALA A 28 5.99 8.04 11.86
CA ALA A 28 6.96 6.95 11.76
C ALA A 28 8.40 7.48 11.87
N MET A 29 8.71 8.57 11.16
CA MET A 29 10.03 9.21 11.22
C MET A 29 10.35 9.76 12.62
N ASP A 30 9.37 10.38 13.30
CA ASP A 30 9.50 10.85 14.70
C ASP A 30 9.84 9.66 15.63
N PHE A 31 9.10 8.55 15.50
CA PHE A 31 9.33 7.33 16.28
C PHE A 31 10.71 6.75 16.04
N ILE A 32 11.13 6.59 14.79
CA ILE A 32 12.46 6.07 14.43
C ILE A 32 13.55 6.95 15.03
N THR A 33 13.42 8.27 14.93
CA THR A 33 14.38 9.22 15.51
C THR A 33 14.50 9.05 17.02
N ALA A 34 13.37 8.92 17.71
CA ALA A 34 13.33 8.78 19.16
C ALA A 34 13.91 7.43 19.67
N ASN A 35 13.87 6.40 18.83
CA ASN A 35 14.31 5.05 19.18
C ASN A 35 15.59 4.59 18.46
N ARG A 36 16.31 5.49 17.79
CA ARG A 36 17.44 5.16 16.92
C ARG A 36 18.58 4.40 17.60
N GLU A 37 18.74 4.54 18.92
CA GLU A 37 19.80 3.88 19.71
C GLU A 37 19.34 2.49 20.24
N ASN A 38 18.11 2.10 19.97
CA ASN A 38 17.53 0.84 20.46
C ASN A 38 16.98 0.01 19.31
N PRO A 39 16.94 -1.32 19.43
CA PRO A 39 16.18 -2.15 18.51
C PRO A 39 14.70 -1.76 18.52
N PHE A 40 14.10 -1.63 17.35
CA PHE A 40 12.68 -1.33 17.23
C PHE A 40 12.00 -2.16 16.14
N CYS A 41 10.70 -2.30 16.25
CA CYS A 41 9.82 -2.79 15.19
C CYS A 41 8.68 -1.78 15.05
N TYR A 42 8.44 -1.33 13.82
CA TYR A 42 7.39 -0.37 13.53
C TYR A 42 6.56 -0.81 12.32
N MET A 43 5.26 -0.87 12.49
CA MET A 43 4.33 -1.10 11.39
C MET A 43 3.62 0.20 11.03
N LEU A 44 3.95 0.73 9.85
CA LEU A 44 3.30 1.90 9.28
C LEU A 44 2.10 1.45 8.44
N SER A 45 0.90 1.61 8.99
CA SER A 45 -0.35 1.31 8.28
C SER A 45 -0.91 2.58 7.65
N ILE A 46 -0.82 2.65 6.32
CA ILE A 46 -1.33 3.76 5.52
C ILE A 46 -2.69 3.34 4.94
N PRO A 47 -3.77 4.12 5.15
CA PRO A 47 -5.09 3.75 4.63
C PRO A 47 -5.21 3.88 3.12
N ASP A 48 -4.41 4.74 2.48
CA ASP A 48 -4.37 4.88 1.02
C ASP A 48 -3.77 3.62 0.36
N PRO A 49 -4.19 3.27 -0.83
CA PRO A 49 -5.12 3.94 -1.74
C PRO A 49 -6.59 3.51 -1.57
N HIS A 50 -7.06 3.24 -0.34
CA HIS A 50 -8.46 2.91 -0.06
C HIS A 50 -9.38 4.09 -0.41
N GLY A 51 -10.54 3.81 -0.97
CA GLY A 51 -11.55 4.86 -1.25
C GLY A 51 -12.03 5.61 0.00
N PRO A 52 -12.52 6.85 -0.16
CA PRO A 52 -12.75 7.55 -1.42
C PRO A 52 -11.45 7.93 -2.13
N ASP A 53 -11.48 7.86 -3.47
CA ASP A 53 -10.32 8.18 -4.31
C ASP A 53 -10.06 9.69 -4.28
N THR A 54 -9.39 10.15 -3.25
CA THR A 54 -9.08 11.56 -3.01
C THR A 54 -7.68 11.68 -2.44
N VAL A 55 -6.90 12.58 -2.98
CA VAL A 55 -5.54 12.87 -2.55
C VAL A 55 -5.30 14.38 -2.55
N ARG A 56 -4.35 14.87 -1.77
CA ARG A 56 -3.98 16.28 -1.75
C ARG A 56 -3.23 16.71 -3.02
N ALA A 57 -3.18 18.01 -3.26
CA ALA A 57 -2.29 18.59 -4.27
C ALA A 57 -0.80 18.27 -3.94
N PRO A 58 0.06 18.10 -4.95
CA PRO A 58 -0.22 18.15 -6.39
C PRO A 58 -0.70 16.82 -6.99
N TYR A 59 -0.85 15.77 -6.20
CA TYR A 59 -1.18 14.42 -6.65
C TYR A 59 -2.61 14.29 -7.18
N ASP A 60 -3.51 15.18 -6.76
CA ASP A 60 -4.92 15.20 -7.14
C ASP A 60 -5.17 15.39 -8.64
N SER A 61 -4.26 16.06 -9.32
CA SER A 61 -4.34 16.36 -10.77
C SER A 61 -3.18 15.77 -11.59
N MET A 62 -2.21 15.15 -10.93
CA MET A 62 -0.98 14.67 -11.58
C MET A 62 -1.20 13.67 -12.72
N PHE A 63 -2.31 12.94 -12.68
CA PHE A 63 -2.65 11.89 -13.63
C PHE A 63 -3.95 12.16 -14.40
N ASP A 64 -4.45 13.39 -14.41
CA ASP A 64 -5.72 13.72 -15.07
C ASP A 64 -5.68 13.45 -16.59
N ASP A 65 -4.54 13.72 -17.22
CA ASP A 65 -4.31 13.47 -18.65
C ASP A 65 -3.77 12.07 -18.95
N ALA A 66 -3.60 11.22 -17.93
CA ALA A 66 -3.06 9.89 -18.12
C ALA A 66 -4.08 8.97 -18.81
N VAL A 67 -3.68 8.38 -19.92
CA VAL A 67 -4.47 7.35 -20.61
C VAL A 67 -4.29 6.03 -19.85
N VAL A 68 -5.23 5.71 -18.97
CA VAL A 68 -5.22 4.43 -18.25
C VAL A 68 -6.13 3.45 -18.94
N THR A 69 -5.54 2.38 -19.49
CA THR A 69 -6.30 1.32 -20.15
C THR A 69 -7.11 0.51 -19.13
N LYS A 70 -8.35 0.20 -19.49
CA LYS A 70 -9.17 -0.70 -18.68
C LYS A 70 -8.55 -2.09 -18.63
N PRO A 71 -8.71 -2.83 -17.52
CA PRO A 71 -8.30 -4.21 -17.45
C PRO A 71 -8.90 -5.08 -18.56
N ARG A 72 -8.17 -6.07 -19.03
CA ARG A 72 -8.67 -7.01 -20.05
C ARG A 72 -9.97 -7.73 -19.64
N THR A 73 -10.21 -7.82 -18.37
CA THR A 73 -11.38 -8.49 -17.78
C THR A 73 -12.49 -7.50 -17.42
N TYR A 74 -12.36 -6.21 -17.75
CA TYR A 74 -13.30 -5.16 -17.33
C TYR A 74 -14.76 -5.50 -17.69
N ASP A 75 -15.01 -5.91 -18.92
CA ASP A 75 -16.35 -6.27 -19.42
C ASP A 75 -16.68 -7.77 -19.28
N LYS A 76 -15.75 -8.55 -18.71
CA LYS A 76 -15.92 -10.00 -18.55
C LYS A 76 -16.49 -10.31 -17.16
N LYS A 77 -17.73 -10.76 -17.13
CA LYS A 77 -18.28 -11.38 -15.93
C LYS A 77 -17.54 -12.69 -15.70
N ALA A 78 -17.10 -12.96 -14.48
CA ALA A 78 -16.56 -14.26 -14.15
C ALA A 78 -17.70 -15.28 -14.20
N GLU A 79 -17.71 -16.14 -15.20
CA GLU A 79 -18.78 -17.14 -15.43
C GLU A 79 -18.92 -18.10 -14.25
N SER A 80 -17.82 -18.40 -13.59
CA SER A 80 -17.74 -19.28 -12.42
C SER A 80 -17.87 -18.55 -11.07
N ALA A 81 -18.24 -17.26 -11.06
CA ALA A 81 -18.32 -16.51 -9.82
C ALA A 81 -19.45 -17.06 -8.93
N PRO A 82 -19.17 -17.34 -7.64
CA PRO A 82 -20.22 -17.73 -6.70
C PRO A 82 -21.35 -16.70 -6.65
N SER A 83 -22.57 -17.12 -6.33
CA SER A 83 -23.75 -16.25 -6.29
C SER A 83 -23.59 -15.03 -5.36
N TRP A 84 -22.78 -15.15 -4.31
CA TRP A 84 -22.45 -14.04 -3.40
C TRP A 84 -21.47 -13.02 -4.03
N ALA A 85 -20.75 -13.41 -5.05
CA ALA A 85 -19.78 -12.58 -5.75
C ALA A 85 -20.42 -11.86 -6.94
N LYS A 86 -21.49 -11.09 -6.69
CA LYS A 86 -22.22 -10.36 -7.75
C LYS A 86 -21.37 -9.27 -8.39
N PRO A 87 -21.47 -9.07 -9.72
CA PRO A 87 -20.89 -7.90 -10.38
C PRO A 87 -21.40 -6.60 -9.74
N ALA A 88 -20.56 -5.58 -9.70
CA ALA A 88 -21.00 -4.26 -9.27
C ALA A 88 -22.04 -3.72 -10.28
N PRO A 89 -23.16 -3.14 -9.80
CA PRO A 89 -24.19 -2.61 -10.70
C PRO A 89 -23.65 -1.43 -11.52
N LYS A 90 -22.69 -0.70 -11.00
CA LYS A 90 -21.94 0.37 -11.69
C LYS A 90 -20.47 0.23 -11.30
N CYS A 91 -19.65 -0.07 -12.29
CA CYS A 91 -18.20 -0.07 -12.10
C CYS A 91 -17.66 1.30 -12.53
N HIS A 92 -17.21 2.10 -11.58
CA HIS A 92 -16.57 3.37 -11.86
C HIS A 92 -15.05 3.15 -11.98
N TYR A 93 -14.52 3.44 -13.16
CA TYR A 93 -13.10 3.34 -13.42
C TYR A 93 -12.47 4.73 -13.25
N ARG A 94 -12.14 5.08 -12.03
CA ARG A 94 -11.48 6.34 -11.69
C ARG A 94 -10.05 6.04 -11.24
N MET A 95 -9.11 6.17 -12.17
CA MET A 95 -7.73 5.79 -11.88
C MET A 95 -6.81 6.98 -11.63
N ALA A 96 -7.14 8.19 -12.08
CA ALA A 96 -6.28 9.35 -11.89
C ALA A 96 -5.96 9.60 -10.42
N GLN A 97 -6.99 9.77 -9.57
CA GLN A 97 -6.80 9.98 -8.13
C GLN A 97 -6.20 8.74 -7.43
N TYR A 98 -6.54 7.53 -7.88
CA TYR A 98 -5.94 6.31 -7.35
C TYR A 98 -4.43 6.27 -7.61
N HIS A 99 -3.98 6.61 -8.82
CA HIS A 99 -2.56 6.75 -9.14
C HIS A 99 -1.93 7.91 -8.37
N GLY A 100 -2.65 9.01 -8.16
CA GLY A 100 -2.21 10.10 -7.31
C GLY A 100 -1.94 9.66 -5.86
N MET A 101 -2.84 8.87 -5.27
CA MET A 101 -2.63 8.28 -3.94
C MET A 101 -1.41 7.35 -3.93
N MET A 102 -1.27 6.48 -4.93
CA MET A 102 -0.10 5.60 -5.06
C MET A 102 1.20 6.40 -5.17
N LYS A 103 1.21 7.48 -5.94
CA LYS A 103 2.39 8.35 -6.06
C LYS A 103 2.72 9.05 -4.73
N CYS A 104 1.71 9.49 -4.00
CA CYS A 104 1.89 10.05 -2.67
C CYS A 104 2.51 9.02 -1.69
N ILE A 105 2.07 7.75 -1.75
CA ILE A 105 2.67 6.67 -0.96
C ILE A 105 4.13 6.46 -1.37
N ASP A 106 4.43 6.37 -2.67
CA ASP A 106 5.78 6.17 -3.20
C ASP A 106 6.74 7.27 -2.71
N ASP A 107 6.33 8.54 -2.81
CA ASP A 107 7.14 9.67 -2.33
C ASP A 107 7.37 9.60 -0.80
N ASN A 108 6.37 9.16 -0.05
CA ASN A 108 6.48 8.99 1.39
C ASN A 108 7.37 7.80 1.79
N VAL A 109 7.33 6.70 1.05
CA VAL A 109 8.31 5.60 1.19
C VAL A 109 9.72 6.12 0.93
N GLY A 110 9.91 6.90 -0.14
CA GLY A 110 11.19 7.55 -0.43
C GLY A 110 11.65 8.50 0.69
N ARG A 111 10.75 9.27 1.31
CA ARG A 111 11.06 10.12 2.48
C ARG A 111 11.55 9.28 3.66
N LEU A 112 10.87 8.17 3.95
CA LEU A 112 11.23 7.28 5.05
C LEU A 112 12.59 6.62 4.85
N LEU A 113 12.88 6.11 3.64
CA LEU A 113 14.17 5.51 3.31
C LEU A 113 15.31 6.52 3.45
N ARG A 114 15.16 7.74 2.91
CA ARG A 114 16.14 8.82 3.09
C ARG A 114 16.33 9.21 4.55
N HIS A 115 15.29 9.12 5.37
CA HIS A 115 15.39 9.40 6.80
C HIS A 115 16.21 8.32 7.53
N LEU A 116 15.98 7.05 7.23
CA LEU A 116 16.80 5.93 7.75
C LEU A 116 18.25 6.08 7.33
N GLU A 117 18.51 6.44 6.08
CA GLU A 117 19.87 6.69 5.56
C GLU A 117 20.56 7.83 6.33
N LYS A 118 19.86 8.96 6.51
CA LYS A 118 20.37 10.11 7.26
C LYS A 118 20.73 9.77 8.71
N LEU A 119 20.01 8.85 9.32
CA LEU A 119 20.27 8.36 10.68
C LEU A 119 21.33 7.25 10.74
N GLY A 120 21.84 6.78 9.61
CA GLY A 120 22.77 5.64 9.53
C GLY A 120 22.16 4.29 9.82
N LEU A 121 20.82 4.16 9.77
CA LEU A 121 20.07 2.95 10.14
C LEU A 121 19.69 2.08 8.93
N ILE A 122 19.88 2.59 7.72
CA ILE A 122 19.33 1.98 6.51
C ILE A 122 19.90 0.58 6.21
N GLU A 123 21.16 0.32 6.60
CA GLU A 123 21.82 -0.96 6.38
C GLU A 123 21.43 -2.04 7.39
N ASP A 124 21.05 -1.61 8.61
CA ASP A 124 20.65 -2.48 9.71
C ASP A 124 19.12 -2.61 9.86
N THR A 125 18.36 -2.06 8.92
CA THR A 125 16.90 -2.10 8.94
C THR A 125 16.35 -3.08 7.90
N ILE A 126 15.57 -4.06 8.35
CA ILE A 126 14.72 -4.86 7.47
C ILE A 126 13.53 -3.98 7.09
N PHE A 127 13.54 -3.48 5.86
CA PHE A 127 12.44 -2.68 5.33
C PHE A 127 11.53 -3.55 4.47
N VAL A 128 10.24 -3.53 4.76
CA VAL A 128 9.22 -4.30 4.02
C VAL A 128 8.13 -3.37 3.54
N PHE A 129 7.78 -3.47 2.26
CA PHE A 129 6.63 -2.82 1.66
C PHE A 129 5.67 -3.88 1.13
N THR A 130 4.42 -3.85 1.60
CA THR A 130 3.36 -4.76 1.18
C THR A 130 1.98 -4.11 1.35
N ALA A 131 0.93 -4.84 1.01
CA ALA A 131 -0.45 -4.45 1.28
C ALA A 131 -1.21 -5.62 1.94
N ASP A 132 -2.32 -5.33 2.59
CA ASP A 132 -3.21 -6.31 3.21
C ASP A 132 -4.04 -7.09 2.18
N HIS A 133 -4.45 -6.43 1.11
CA HIS A 133 -5.19 -6.99 -0.03
C HIS A 133 -5.09 -6.05 -1.24
N GLY A 134 -5.49 -6.54 -2.40
CA GLY A 134 -5.65 -5.73 -3.60
C GLY A 134 -7.04 -5.08 -3.69
N ASP A 135 -7.36 -4.56 -4.88
CA ASP A 135 -8.66 -3.98 -5.21
C ASP A 135 -9.01 -4.31 -6.66
N MET A 136 -10.23 -4.76 -6.91
CA MET A 136 -10.69 -5.23 -8.21
C MET A 136 -10.69 -4.14 -9.29
N ARG A 137 -10.93 -2.89 -8.95
CA ARG A 137 -10.87 -1.72 -9.84
C ARG A 137 -11.40 -1.94 -11.26
N GLY A 138 -12.52 -2.63 -11.37
CA GLY A 138 -13.16 -2.94 -12.64
C GLY A 138 -12.84 -4.31 -13.23
N GLU A 139 -11.86 -5.02 -12.70
CA GLU A 139 -11.63 -6.40 -13.15
C GLU A 139 -12.84 -7.28 -12.90
N HIS A 140 -13.19 -8.11 -13.89
CA HIS A 140 -14.39 -8.93 -13.88
C HIS A 140 -15.69 -8.17 -13.55
N HIS A 141 -15.75 -6.89 -13.95
CA HIS A 141 -16.86 -5.97 -13.67
C HIS A 141 -17.14 -5.83 -12.16
N ARG A 142 -16.07 -5.79 -11.34
CA ARG A 142 -16.14 -5.72 -9.87
C ARG A 142 -15.43 -4.49 -9.32
N GLN A 143 -15.82 -4.15 -8.11
CA GLN A 143 -15.19 -3.14 -7.27
C GLN A 143 -14.76 -3.77 -5.95
N ASN A 144 -13.84 -3.12 -5.26
CA ASN A 144 -13.37 -3.50 -3.94
C ASN A 144 -12.62 -4.86 -3.93
N LYS A 145 -12.84 -5.67 -2.92
CA LYS A 145 -12.08 -6.88 -2.56
C LYS A 145 -12.99 -7.98 -2.03
N GLY A 146 -12.41 -9.01 -1.43
CA GLY A 146 -13.16 -10.09 -0.76
C GLY A 146 -13.53 -11.24 -1.71
N VAL A 147 -12.80 -11.38 -2.81
CA VAL A 147 -12.92 -12.49 -3.76
C VAL A 147 -11.56 -13.11 -4.05
N PRO A 148 -11.47 -14.43 -4.33
CA PRO A 148 -10.19 -15.10 -4.61
C PRO A 148 -9.74 -14.88 -6.07
N LEU A 149 -9.73 -13.62 -6.51
CA LEU A 149 -9.24 -13.21 -7.82
C LEU A 149 -7.94 -12.41 -7.62
N GLU A 150 -7.02 -12.53 -8.60
CA GLU A 150 -5.68 -11.94 -8.45
C GLU A 150 -5.70 -10.46 -8.06
N ALA A 151 -6.54 -9.65 -8.68
CA ALA A 151 -6.62 -8.23 -8.37
C ALA A 151 -7.04 -7.94 -6.92
N SER A 152 -7.70 -8.89 -6.24
CA SER A 152 -8.05 -8.78 -4.82
C SER A 152 -7.04 -9.48 -3.90
N ALA A 153 -6.47 -10.61 -4.32
CA ALA A 153 -5.66 -11.47 -3.45
C ALA A 153 -4.15 -11.24 -3.60
N LYS A 154 -3.69 -10.85 -4.80
CA LYS A 154 -2.29 -10.64 -5.08
C LYS A 154 -1.86 -9.24 -4.68
N VAL A 155 -0.87 -9.16 -3.80
CA VAL A 155 -0.29 -7.91 -3.30
C VAL A 155 1.19 -7.82 -3.62
N PRO A 156 1.78 -6.62 -3.72
CA PRO A 156 3.21 -6.48 -3.81
C PRO A 156 3.88 -6.95 -2.51
N LEU A 157 5.06 -7.54 -2.62
CA LEU A 157 5.97 -7.71 -1.50
C LEU A 157 7.36 -7.30 -1.96
N VAL A 158 7.88 -6.24 -1.38
CA VAL A 158 9.24 -5.75 -1.61
C VAL A 158 9.97 -5.73 -0.28
N MET A 159 11.14 -6.35 -0.25
CA MET A 159 11.97 -6.40 0.96
C MET A 159 13.36 -5.84 0.66
N ARG A 160 13.89 -5.08 1.61
CA ARG A 160 15.26 -4.58 1.58
C ARG A 160 15.93 -4.89 2.92
N TYR A 161 17.03 -5.62 2.87
CA TYR A 161 17.94 -5.83 3.98
C TYR A 161 19.32 -6.20 3.42
N PRO A 162 20.23 -5.23 3.22
CA PRO A 162 21.50 -5.44 2.49
C PRO A 162 22.39 -6.51 3.10
N GLY A 163 22.32 -6.70 4.41
CA GLY A 163 23.10 -7.73 5.11
C GLY A 163 22.74 -9.18 4.75
N ALA A 164 21.55 -9.43 4.18
CA ALA A 164 21.10 -10.79 3.91
C ALA A 164 20.36 -10.96 2.57
N LEU A 165 19.79 -9.91 2.00
CA LEU A 165 19.00 -9.99 0.77
C LEU A 165 19.78 -9.39 -0.41
N PRO A 166 20.03 -10.15 -1.48
CA PRO A 166 20.74 -9.66 -2.64
C PRO A 166 19.93 -8.61 -3.40
N LYS A 167 20.62 -7.56 -3.86
CA LYS A 167 20.01 -6.47 -4.60
C LYS A 167 19.45 -6.93 -5.95
N GLY A 168 18.24 -6.47 -6.30
CA GLY A 168 17.64 -6.67 -7.62
C GLY A 168 17.16 -8.10 -7.87
N THR A 169 17.05 -8.93 -6.85
CA THR A 169 16.52 -10.29 -6.98
C THR A 169 15.01 -10.26 -7.12
N GLN A 170 14.50 -11.05 -8.06
CA GLN A 170 13.08 -11.38 -8.17
C GLN A 170 12.85 -12.82 -7.72
N VAL A 171 11.76 -13.04 -7.00
CA VAL A 171 11.34 -14.34 -6.48
C VAL A 171 10.03 -14.72 -7.17
N ASP A 172 10.05 -15.78 -7.97
CA ASP A 172 8.91 -16.23 -8.76
C ASP A 172 8.04 -17.26 -8.01
N GLN A 173 8.51 -17.73 -6.84
CA GLN A 173 7.75 -18.65 -6.01
C GLN A 173 6.51 -17.96 -5.44
N ALA A 174 5.40 -18.69 -5.43
CA ALA A 174 4.21 -18.25 -4.74
C ALA A 174 4.46 -18.23 -3.22
N ILE A 175 4.20 -17.10 -2.60
CA ILE A 175 4.27 -16.89 -1.16
C ILE A 175 2.93 -16.37 -0.65
N ASN A 176 2.66 -16.53 0.62
CA ASN A 176 1.48 -15.96 1.24
C ASN A 176 1.77 -15.41 2.65
N THR A 177 0.76 -14.91 3.33
CA THR A 177 0.92 -14.25 4.63
C THR A 177 1.48 -15.14 5.73
N VAL A 178 1.33 -16.46 5.64
CA VAL A 178 1.91 -17.39 6.65
C VAL A 178 3.43 -17.48 6.54
N ASP A 179 4.00 -17.15 5.39
CA ASP A 179 5.45 -17.18 5.16
C ASP A 179 6.13 -15.92 5.73
N PHE A 180 5.37 -14.87 6.01
CA PHE A 180 5.93 -13.57 6.39
C PHE A 180 6.67 -13.64 7.73
N LEU A 181 6.01 -14.09 8.79
CA LEU A 181 6.61 -14.14 10.14
C LEU A 181 7.87 -15.01 10.17
N PRO A 182 7.87 -16.27 9.69
CA PRO A 182 9.07 -17.10 9.69
C PRO A 182 10.20 -16.49 8.86
N THR A 183 9.91 -15.80 7.76
CA THR A 183 10.93 -15.11 6.96
C THR A 183 11.58 -13.97 7.75
N ILE A 184 10.80 -13.12 8.42
CA ILE A 184 11.34 -12.03 9.24
C ILE A 184 12.18 -12.58 10.39
N LEU A 185 11.70 -13.59 11.10
CA LEU A 185 12.45 -14.23 12.20
C LEU A 185 13.78 -14.82 11.71
N SER A 186 13.76 -15.47 10.56
CA SER A 186 14.98 -16.01 9.92
C SER A 186 15.98 -14.90 9.58
N LEU A 187 15.53 -13.79 9.00
CA LEU A 187 16.39 -12.63 8.68
C LEU A 187 16.98 -11.98 9.94
N MET A 188 16.28 -12.07 11.06
CA MET A 188 16.74 -11.60 12.37
C MET A 188 17.61 -12.63 13.13
N ASN A 189 17.86 -13.82 12.55
CA ASN A 189 18.51 -14.96 13.22
C ASN A 189 17.82 -15.41 14.49
N ILE A 190 16.50 -15.25 14.58
CA ILE A 190 15.67 -15.69 15.69
C ILE A 190 15.08 -17.06 15.33
N LYS A 191 15.33 -18.06 16.18
CA LYS A 191 14.68 -19.38 16.02
C LYS A 191 13.20 -19.24 16.35
N SER A 192 12.32 -19.63 15.43
CA SER A 192 10.90 -19.77 15.75
C SER A 192 10.76 -20.86 16.83
N ALA A 193 9.99 -20.58 17.87
CA ALA A 193 9.48 -21.65 18.74
C ALA A 193 8.55 -22.50 17.86
N GLY A 194 8.87 -23.78 17.67
CA GLY A 194 8.08 -24.74 16.91
C GLY A 194 6.72 -24.97 17.51
#